data_ef046cbfca669b3c34b1c76296e4aad2
#
_entry.id   ef046cbfca669b3c34b1c76296e4aad2
#
_cell.length_a   1.000
_cell.length_b   1.000
_cell.length_c   1.000
_cell.angle_alpha   90.00
_cell.angle_beta   90.00
_cell.angle_gamma   90.00
#
_symmetry.space_group_name_H-M   'P 1'
#
loop_
_entity.id
_entity.type
_entity.pdbx_description
1 polymer ?
#
loop_
_entity_poly.entity_id
_entity_poly.type
_entity_poly.pdbx_seq_one_letter_code
_entity_poly.pdbx_strand_id
1 'polypeptide(L)'
;MLKDLSSEDIEKYWDRCAESLENSLNILKEEYGCPSPDYLPYSTILVPFSLAVDFIKNKVKLEQRKDAYRKLERWYWASVFSERYDSATDTKSKTDINEIIEWIKDDAKVPTAIKELDARSINLERITRGAIFTGILNIIIKKQAKDFVTRERIDVLIKSNPKSVDVHHLFPARMFTTREAKELADCILNKTLLRSETNREYIKYDSPSVYVNKIKKSNNKIIEDLNEHLIPLDEFMANNFDSFLKKREELIIMEIEKLVEPIQESQ
;
A
#
# COMPACT_ATOMS: atom_id res chain seq x y z
N MET A 1 -24.45 5.88 -19.98
CA MET A 1 -23.09 5.41 -20.35
C MET A 1 -23.08 4.06 -21.04
N LEU A 2 -23.60 2.98 -20.46
CA LEU A 2 -23.66 1.68 -21.16
C LEU A 2 -24.65 1.64 -22.37
N LYS A 3 -25.58 2.56 -22.45
CA LYS A 3 -26.58 2.66 -23.55
C LYS A 3 -26.03 3.24 -24.86
N ASP A 4 -24.81 3.80 -24.81
CA ASP A 4 -24.23 4.53 -25.96
C ASP A 4 -23.07 3.74 -26.61
N LEU A 5 -22.70 2.54 -26.06
CA LEU A 5 -21.70 1.66 -26.66
C LEU A 5 -22.34 0.80 -27.75
N SER A 6 -21.82 0.92 -28.97
CA SER A 6 -22.18 0.04 -30.08
C SER A 6 -21.41 -1.27 -30.06
N SER A 7 -21.90 -2.31 -30.74
CA SER A 7 -21.16 -3.56 -30.93
C SER A 7 -19.80 -3.30 -31.62
N GLU A 8 -19.77 -2.35 -32.54
CA GLU A 8 -18.59 -1.95 -33.30
C GLU A 8 -17.54 -1.29 -32.37
N ASP A 9 -17.94 -0.49 -31.38
CA ASP A 9 -17.04 0.06 -30.37
C ASP A 9 -16.45 -1.03 -29.49
N ILE A 10 -17.25 -2.03 -29.10
CA ILE A 10 -16.77 -3.16 -28.29
C ILE A 10 -15.73 -3.95 -29.09
N GLU A 11 -16.03 -4.36 -30.32
CA GLU A 11 -15.08 -5.09 -31.18
C GLU A 11 -13.77 -4.31 -31.39
N LYS A 12 -13.87 -3.00 -31.58
CA LYS A 12 -12.72 -2.12 -31.83
C LYS A 12 -11.79 -1.93 -30.64
N TYR A 13 -12.34 -1.84 -29.43
CA TYR A 13 -11.58 -1.42 -28.26
C TYR A 13 -11.36 -2.53 -27.23
N TRP A 14 -12.07 -3.66 -27.31
CA TRP A 14 -12.03 -4.73 -26.31
C TRP A 14 -10.62 -5.23 -26.01
N ASP A 15 -9.90 -5.67 -27.04
CA ASP A 15 -8.58 -6.24 -26.86
C ASP A 15 -7.59 -5.24 -26.26
N ARG A 16 -7.68 -3.99 -26.69
CA ARG A 16 -6.83 -2.91 -26.16
C ARG A 16 -7.16 -2.61 -24.68
N CYS A 17 -8.43 -2.59 -24.32
CA CYS A 17 -8.84 -2.38 -22.92
C CYS A 17 -8.40 -3.56 -22.05
N ALA A 18 -8.58 -4.80 -22.52
CA ALA A 18 -8.15 -6.00 -21.81
C ALA A 18 -6.64 -6.01 -21.59
N GLU A 19 -5.86 -5.74 -22.62
CA GLU A 19 -4.39 -5.64 -22.53
C GLU A 19 -3.95 -4.54 -21.55
N SER A 20 -4.60 -3.39 -21.59
CA SER A 20 -4.29 -2.28 -20.69
C SER A 20 -4.58 -2.61 -19.24
N LEU A 21 -5.72 -3.27 -18.98
CA LEU A 21 -6.08 -3.72 -17.65
C LEU A 21 -5.09 -4.78 -17.14
N GLU A 22 -4.72 -5.75 -17.96
CA GLU A 22 -3.72 -6.77 -17.61
C GLU A 22 -2.36 -6.15 -17.26
N ASN A 23 -1.87 -5.21 -18.10
CA ASN A 23 -0.64 -4.47 -17.81
C ASN A 23 -0.74 -3.70 -16.48
N SER A 24 -1.88 -3.10 -16.20
CA SER A 24 -2.11 -2.35 -14.96
C SER A 24 -2.10 -3.26 -13.73
N LEU A 25 -2.77 -4.41 -13.81
CA LEU A 25 -2.76 -5.39 -12.72
C LEU A 25 -1.35 -5.94 -12.47
N ASN A 26 -0.55 -6.14 -13.52
CA ASN A 26 0.84 -6.57 -13.39
C ASN A 26 1.70 -5.50 -12.69
N ILE A 27 1.56 -4.22 -13.05
CA ILE A 27 2.26 -3.10 -12.38
C ILE A 27 1.88 -3.06 -10.90
N LEU A 28 0.58 -3.09 -10.59
CA LEU A 28 0.09 -3.06 -9.21
C LEU A 28 0.62 -4.24 -8.39
N LYS A 29 0.64 -5.42 -8.99
CA LYS A 29 1.09 -6.65 -8.35
C LYS A 29 2.60 -6.68 -8.10
N GLU A 30 3.40 -6.28 -9.07
CA GLU A 30 4.86 -6.43 -9.00
C GLU A 30 5.55 -5.20 -8.38
N GLU A 31 4.96 -4.01 -8.53
CA GLU A 31 5.61 -2.76 -8.13
C GLU A 31 4.93 -2.05 -6.96
N TYR A 32 3.58 -2.18 -6.80
CA TYR A 32 2.83 -1.39 -5.83
C TYR A 32 2.35 -2.19 -4.61
N GLY A 33 2.76 -3.45 -4.50
CA GLY A 33 2.44 -4.27 -3.34
C GLY A 33 0.99 -4.75 -3.27
N CYS A 34 0.32 -4.92 -4.42
CA CYS A 34 -1.04 -5.45 -4.53
C CYS A 34 -1.02 -6.90 -5.07
N PRO A 35 -0.59 -7.91 -4.31
CA PRO A 35 -0.35 -9.28 -4.81
C PRO A 35 -1.64 -10.02 -5.19
N SER A 36 -2.80 -9.57 -4.71
CA SER A 36 -4.12 -10.11 -5.03
C SER A 36 -5.19 -9.01 -4.98
N PRO A 37 -6.41 -9.25 -5.51
CA PRO A 37 -7.50 -8.27 -5.47
C PRO A 37 -7.87 -7.78 -4.07
N ASP A 38 -7.66 -8.58 -3.02
CA ASP A 38 -7.95 -8.21 -1.63
C ASP A 38 -7.03 -7.08 -1.11
N TYR A 39 -5.91 -6.86 -1.78
CA TYR A 39 -4.95 -5.79 -1.49
C TYR A 39 -5.12 -4.57 -2.39
N LEU A 40 -6.18 -4.49 -3.19
CA LEU A 40 -6.48 -3.30 -3.98
C LEU A 40 -7.27 -2.29 -3.12
N PRO A 41 -6.72 -1.10 -2.82
CA PRO A 41 -7.40 -0.12 -1.97
C PRO A 41 -8.77 0.30 -2.49
N TYR A 42 -8.89 0.44 -3.83
CA TYR A 42 -10.12 0.76 -4.54
C TYR A 42 -10.18 0.01 -5.87
N SER A 43 -11.22 -0.78 -6.12
CA SER A 43 -11.41 -1.39 -7.45
C SER A 43 -11.65 -0.36 -8.54
N THR A 44 -12.28 0.76 -8.21
CA THR A 44 -12.59 1.87 -9.13
C THR A 44 -11.35 2.61 -9.63
N ILE A 45 -10.22 2.56 -8.89
CA ILE A 45 -8.96 3.20 -9.32
C ILE A 45 -8.38 2.54 -10.59
N LEU A 46 -8.77 1.27 -10.87
CA LEU A 46 -8.32 0.56 -12.07
C LEU A 46 -8.72 1.28 -13.36
N VAL A 47 -9.85 1.98 -13.37
CA VAL A 47 -10.32 2.67 -14.58
C VAL A 47 -9.35 3.78 -15.00
N PRO A 48 -9.11 4.84 -14.19
CA PRO A 48 -8.16 5.89 -14.57
C PRO A 48 -6.72 5.36 -14.67
N PHE A 49 -6.32 4.40 -13.85
CA PHE A 49 -4.99 3.80 -13.88
C PHE A 49 -4.73 3.08 -15.21
N SER A 50 -5.65 2.21 -15.67
CA SER A 50 -5.47 1.47 -16.92
C SER A 50 -5.51 2.38 -18.16
N LEU A 51 -6.33 3.42 -18.16
CA LEU A 51 -6.33 4.41 -19.23
C LEU A 51 -5.02 5.23 -19.27
N ALA A 52 -4.44 5.54 -18.11
CA ALA A 52 -3.13 6.19 -18.04
C ALA A 52 -2.00 5.26 -18.54
N VAL A 53 -2.02 3.98 -18.16
CA VAL A 53 -1.07 2.96 -18.64
C VAL A 53 -1.16 2.83 -20.17
N ASP A 54 -2.38 2.76 -20.73
CA ASP A 54 -2.60 2.75 -22.17
C ASP A 54 -2.03 3.99 -22.85
N PHE A 55 -2.30 5.17 -22.28
CA PHE A 55 -1.76 6.43 -22.80
C PHE A 55 -0.23 6.45 -22.79
N ILE A 56 0.40 6.05 -21.69
CA ILE A 56 1.86 5.99 -21.57
C ILE A 56 2.45 5.04 -22.61
N LYS A 57 1.88 3.83 -22.73
CA LYS A 57 2.37 2.82 -23.67
C LYS A 57 2.27 3.25 -25.14
N ASN A 58 1.16 3.91 -25.51
CA ASN A 58 0.84 4.15 -26.92
C ASN A 58 1.07 5.59 -27.40
N LYS A 59 1.22 6.57 -26.50
CA LYS A 59 1.30 7.99 -26.85
C LYS A 59 2.53 8.70 -26.32
N VAL A 60 3.22 8.13 -25.30
CA VAL A 60 4.44 8.71 -24.73
C VAL A 60 5.66 8.09 -25.40
N LYS A 61 6.63 8.92 -25.78
CA LYS A 61 7.91 8.48 -26.36
C LYS A 61 8.67 7.61 -25.37
N LEU A 62 9.41 6.63 -25.86
CA LEU A 62 10.07 5.59 -25.05
C LEU A 62 10.97 6.20 -23.96
N GLU A 63 11.74 7.21 -24.31
CA GLU A 63 12.66 7.92 -23.42
C GLU A 63 11.97 8.67 -22.26
N GLN A 64 10.68 9.02 -22.43
CA GLN A 64 9.86 9.75 -21.44
C GLN A 64 8.98 8.84 -20.61
N ARG A 65 8.85 7.56 -20.97
CA ARG A 65 7.93 6.62 -20.29
C ARG A 65 8.27 6.40 -18.82
N LYS A 66 9.55 6.36 -18.50
CA LYS A 66 10.01 6.18 -17.12
C LYS A 66 9.47 7.29 -16.21
N ASP A 67 9.54 8.54 -16.66
CA ASP A 67 9.01 9.68 -15.92
C ASP A 67 7.48 9.65 -15.85
N ALA A 68 6.82 9.32 -16.96
CA ALA A 68 5.36 9.18 -16.99
C ALA A 68 4.85 8.11 -16.01
N TYR A 69 5.53 6.95 -15.89
CA TYR A 69 5.18 5.93 -14.90
C TYR A 69 5.44 6.39 -13.46
N ARG A 70 6.50 7.19 -13.21
CA ARG A 70 6.73 7.78 -11.88
C ARG A 70 5.60 8.75 -11.50
N LYS A 71 5.14 9.58 -12.44
CA LYS A 71 3.98 10.46 -12.23
C LYS A 71 2.72 9.66 -11.92
N LEU A 72 2.48 8.56 -12.66
CA LEU A 72 1.35 7.67 -12.41
C LEU A 72 1.43 7.02 -11.02
N GLU A 73 2.62 6.58 -10.58
CA GLU A 73 2.84 6.02 -9.24
C GLU A 73 2.52 7.05 -8.15
N ARG A 74 3.01 8.27 -8.29
CA ARG A 74 2.75 9.36 -7.34
C ARG A 74 1.25 9.68 -7.25
N TRP A 75 0.58 9.77 -8.38
CA TRP A 75 -0.87 9.96 -8.41
C TRP A 75 -1.62 8.80 -7.74
N TYR A 76 -1.22 7.56 -7.99
CA TYR A 76 -1.84 6.38 -7.37
C TYR A 76 -1.76 6.46 -5.85
N TRP A 77 -0.57 6.64 -5.30
CA TRP A 77 -0.39 6.73 -3.85
C TRP A 77 -1.10 7.93 -3.23
N ALA A 78 -1.05 9.09 -3.89
CA ALA A 78 -1.79 10.27 -3.45
C ALA A 78 -3.30 10.01 -3.42
N SER A 79 -3.84 9.31 -4.41
CA SER A 79 -5.27 8.94 -4.46
C SER A 79 -5.68 7.97 -3.36
N VAL A 80 -4.79 7.04 -2.98
CA VAL A 80 -5.03 6.09 -1.88
C VAL A 80 -5.05 6.82 -0.54
N PHE A 81 -4.04 7.63 -0.26
CA PHE A 81 -3.87 8.28 1.04
C PHE A 81 -4.72 9.54 1.26
N SER A 82 -5.26 10.14 0.20
CA SER A 82 -6.28 11.19 0.28
C SER A 82 -7.72 10.65 0.29
N GLU A 83 -7.91 9.32 0.34
CA GLU A 83 -9.22 8.66 0.28
C GLU A 83 -10.08 9.16 -0.91
N ARG A 84 -9.41 9.44 -2.05
CA ARG A 84 -10.03 10.11 -3.19
C ARG A 84 -11.25 9.40 -3.75
N TYR A 85 -11.29 8.06 -3.67
CA TYR A 85 -12.37 7.25 -4.25
C TYR A 85 -13.41 6.76 -3.25
N ASP A 86 -13.45 7.28 -2.04
CA ASP A 86 -14.49 6.94 -1.06
C ASP A 86 -15.90 7.43 -1.48
N SER A 87 -15.96 8.47 -2.33
CA SER A 87 -17.22 9.02 -2.84
C SER A 87 -17.06 9.58 -4.25
N ALA A 88 -18.17 9.72 -4.99
CA ALA A 88 -18.23 10.34 -6.33
C ALA A 88 -17.24 9.73 -7.34
N THR A 89 -17.06 8.43 -7.34
CA THR A 89 -16.02 7.69 -8.05
C THR A 89 -16.00 7.91 -9.57
N ASP A 90 -17.18 7.92 -10.23
CA ASP A 90 -17.27 8.10 -11.69
C ASP A 90 -16.80 9.47 -12.14
N THR A 91 -17.21 10.53 -11.43
CA THR A 91 -16.79 11.90 -11.74
C THR A 91 -15.30 12.08 -11.50
N LYS A 92 -14.81 11.59 -10.37
CA LYS A 92 -13.38 11.67 -10.01
C LYS A 92 -12.51 10.89 -11.00
N SER A 93 -12.91 9.68 -11.40
CA SER A 93 -12.17 8.89 -12.40
C SER A 93 -12.01 9.62 -13.73
N LYS A 94 -13.08 10.30 -14.20
CA LYS A 94 -13.04 11.09 -15.43
C LYS A 94 -12.13 12.32 -15.30
N THR A 95 -12.17 12.98 -14.16
CA THR A 95 -11.30 14.13 -13.90
C THR A 95 -9.85 13.69 -13.83
N ASP A 96 -9.57 12.64 -13.07
CA ASP A 96 -8.22 12.16 -12.80
C ASP A 96 -7.49 11.70 -14.06
N ILE A 97 -8.16 10.97 -14.96
CA ILE A 97 -7.50 10.57 -16.20
C ILE A 97 -7.08 11.78 -17.04
N ASN A 98 -7.90 12.84 -17.09
CA ASN A 98 -7.53 14.06 -17.79
C ASN A 98 -6.35 14.77 -17.10
N GLU A 99 -6.38 14.88 -15.78
CA GLU A 99 -5.31 15.53 -15.01
C GLU A 99 -3.98 14.76 -15.13
N ILE A 100 -4.01 13.42 -15.08
CA ILE A 100 -2.81 12.58 -15.28
C ILE A 100 -2.21 12.79 -16.67
N ILE A 101 -3.05 12.74 -17.72
CA ILE A 101 -2.59 12.92 -19.09
C ILE A 101 -1.99 14.32 -19.30
N GLU A 102 -2.61 15.35 -18.76
CA GLU A 102 -2.10 16.70 -18.85
C GLU A 102 -0.79 16.87 -18.07
N TRP A 103 -0.68 16.26 -16.90
CA TRP A 103 0.56 16.28 -16.10
C TRP A 103 1.70 15.52 -16.78
N ILE A 104 1.43 14.40 -17.44
CA ILE A 104 2.45 13.69 -18.23
C ILE A 104 3.01 14.58 -19.34
N LYS A 105 2.19 15.45 -19.95
CA LYS A 105 2.58 16.39 -21.01
C LYS A 105 3.26 17.64 -20.48
N ASP A 106 2.90 18.10 -19.28
CA ASP A 106 3.29 19.39 -18.71
C ASP A 106 3.44 19.28 -17.19
N ASP A 107 4.67 19.37 -16.70
CA ASP A 107 5.02 19.22 -15.28
C ASP A 107 4.32 20.23 -14.36
N ALA A 108 3.91 21.39 -14.89
CA ALA A 108 3.20 22.40 -14.12
C ALA A 108 1.75 22.00 -13.77
N LYS A 109 1.18 21.01 -14.47
CA LYS A 109 -0.21 20.58 -14.31
C LYS A 109 -0.37 19.42 -13.30
N VAL A 110 0.15 19.62 -12.10
CA VAL A 110 0.07 18.62 -11.04
C VAL A 110 -1.40 18.26 -10.72
N PRO A 111 -1.78 16.96 -10.63
CA PRO A 111 -3.13 16.52 -10.32
C PRO A 111 -3.65 16.98 -8.95
N THR A 112 -4.96 17.14 -8.86
CA THR A 112 -5.68 17.50 -7.62
C THR A 112 -5.38 16.53 -6.49
N ALA A 113 -5.35 15.22 -6.75
CA ALA A 113 -5.05 14.21 -5.74
C ALA A 113 -3.72 14.44 -5.01
N ILE A 114 -2.70 14.94 -5.72
CA ILE A 114 -1.39 15.24 -5.13
C ILE A 114 -1.42 16.56 -4.37
N LYS A 115 -2.10 17.58 -4.91
CA LYS A 115 -2.20 18.91 -4.28
C LYS A 115 -2.96 18.89 -2.96
N GLU A 116 -3.98 18.05 -2.86
CA GLU A 116 -4.86 17.95 -1.69
C GLU A 116 -4.33 17.03 -0.60
N LEU A 117 -3.36 16.17 -0.89
CA LEU A 117 -2.80 15.26 0.11
C LEU A 117 -1.89 16.00 1.09
N ASP A 118 -2.28 15.97 2.35
CA ASP A 118 -1.40 16.25 3.48
C ASP A 118 -1.20 14.96 4.28
N ALA A 119 -0.10 14.25 4.02
CA ALA A 119 0.18 12.97 4.66
C ALA A 119 0.29 13.08 6.18
N ARG A 120 0.76 14.24 6.71
CA ARG A 120 0.91 14.47 8.14
C ARG A 120 -0.40 14.75 8.87
N SER A 121 -1.46 15.08 8.13
CA SER A 121 -2.81 15.26 8.70
C SER A 121 -3.56 13.94 8.92
N ILE A 122 -3.04 12.82 8.38
CA ILE A 122 -3.67 11.51 8.51
C ILE A 122 -3.52 11.00 9.95
N ASN A 123 -4.62 10.79 10.64
CA ASN A 123 -4.61 10.20 11.99
C ASN A 123 -4.60 8.68 11.92
N LEU A 124 -3.40 8.07 11.88
CA LEU A 124 -3.22 6.63 11.73
C LEU A 124 -3.70 5.82 12.94
N GLU A 125 -3.82 6.42 14.13
CA GLU A 125 -4.36 5.77 15.32
C GLU A 125 -5.86 5.43 15.18
N ARG A 126 -6.56 6.08 14.24
CA ARG A 126 -7.98 5.81 13.94
C ARG A 126 -8.20 4.89 12.75
N ILE A 127 -7.15 4.54 12.03
CA ILE A 127 -7.26 3.70 10.83
C ILE A 127 -7.25 2.23 11.23
N THR A 128 -8.42 1.58 11.10
CA THR A 128 -8.63 0.15 11.39
C THR A 128 -9.01 -0.65 10.15
N ARG A 129 -9.35 0.01 9.04
CA ARG A 129 -9.78 -0.55 7.75
C ARG A 129 -9.79 0.52 6.65
N GLY A 130 -10.16 0.14 5.43
CA GLY A 130 -10.33 1.06 4.30
C GLY A 130 -9.07 1.24 3.47
N ALA A 131 -9.06 2.24 2.60
CA ALA A 131 -8.02 2.40 1.60
C ALA A 131 -6.65 2.73 2.21
N ILE A 132 -6.60 3.62 3.21
CA ILE A 132 -5.35 3.96 3.92
C ILE A 132 -4.78 2.72 4.59
N PHE A 133 -5.62 1.92 5.27
CA PHE A 133 -5.21 0.65 5.89
C PHE A 133 -4.56 -0.28 4.87
N THR A 134 -5.24 -0.55 3.77
CA THR A 134 -4.74 -1.40 2.69
C THR A 134 -3.49 -0.81 2.04
N GLY A 135 -3.45 0.51 1.83
CA GLY A 135 -2.29 1.21 1.29
C GLY A 135 -1.03 1.04 2.15
N ILE A 136 -1.16 1.08 3.48
CA ILE A 136 -0.03 0.84 4.39
C ILE A 136 0.44 -0.61 4.31
N LEU A 137 -0.48 -1.59 4.24
CA LEU A 137 -0.10 -2.99 4.02
C LEU A 137 0.63 -3.17 2.68
N ASN A 138 0.19 -2.46 1.63
CA ASN A 138 0.86 -2.47 0.33
C ASN A 138 2.27 -1.87 0.39
N ILE A 139 2.48 -0.81 1.18
CA ILE A 139 3.84 -0.28 1.42
C ILE A 139 4.74 -1.35 2.06
N ILE A 140 4.26 -2.06 3.07
CA ILE A 140 5.00 -3.15 3.73
C ILE A 140 5.35 -4.24 2.71
N ILE A 141 4.39 -4.64 1.86
CA ILE A 141 4.63 -5.62 0.80
C ILE A 141 5.64 -5.09 -0.24
N LYS A 142 5.50 -3.83 -0.68
CA LYS A 142 6.43 -3.17 -1.62
C LYS A 142 7.86 -3.11 -1.08
N LYS A 143 8.04 -2.99 0.23
CA LYS A 143 9.33 -3.07 0.93
C LYS A 143 9.90 -4.49 1.00
N GLN A 144 9.24 -5.46 0.37
CA GLN A 144 9.63 -6.87 0.34
C GLN A 144 9.67 -7.53 1.72
N ALA A 145 8.79 -7.10 2.61
CA ALA A 145 8.68 -7.63 3.96
C ALA A 145 8.57 -9.16 3.97
N LYS A 146 9.20 -9.77 4.97
CA LYS A 146 9.32 -11.23 5.12
C LYS A 146 8.64 -11.69 6.40
N ASP A 147 8.12 -12.91 6.36
CA ASP A 147 7.66 -13.59 7.58
C ASP A 147 8.81 -13.72 8.61
N PHE A 148 8.50 -13.44 9.87
CA PHE A 148 9.52 -13.38 10.93
C PHE A 148 10.23 -14.70 11.23
N VAL A 149 9.62 -15.84 10.87
CA VAL A 149 10.16 -17.17 11.15
C VAL A 149 10.75 -17.81 9.91
N THR A 150 9.96 -17.88 8.82
CA THR A 150 10.40 -18.56 7.60
C THR A 150 11.23 -17.70 6.69
N ARG A 151 11.17 -16.37 6.84
CA ARG A 151 11.77 -15.38 5.95
C ARG A 151 11.31 -15.44 4.50
N GLU A 152 10.22 -16.14 4.24
CA GLU A 152 9.56 -16.06 2.94
C GLU A 152 8.93 -14.68 2.77
N ARG A 153 9.02 -14.13 1.58
CA ARG A 153 8.41 -12.83 1.25
C ARG A 153 6.89 -12.92 1.33
N ILE A 154 6.28 -11.92 1.94
CA ILE A 154 4.82 -11.85 2.13
C ILE A 154 4.06 -11.89 0.81
N ASP A 155 4.54 -11.16 -0.23
CA ASP A 155 3.91 -11.18 -1.55
C ASP A 155 3.92 -12.58 -2.21
N VAL A 156 5.00 -13.33 -2.04
CA VAL A 156 5.12 -14.71 -2.56
C VAL A 156 4.15 -15.64 -1.84
N LEU A 157 4.05 -15.52 -0.52
CA LEU A 157 3.10 -16.28 0.28
C LEU A 157 1.65 -16.01 -0.16
N ILE A 158 1.27 -14.73 -0.32
CA ILE A 158 -0.08 -14.35 -0.74
C ILE A 158 -0.36 -14.86 -2.17
N LYS A 159 0.58 -14.73 -3.10
CA LYS A 159 0.44 -15.23 -4.48
C LYS A 159 0.26 -16.74 -4.53
N SER A 160 0.89 -17.49 -3.63
CA SER A 160 0.79 -18.96 -3.58
C SER A 160 -0.49 -19.42 -2.85
N ASN A 161 -0.82 -18.81 -1.73
CA ASN A 161 -2.03 -19.07 -0.94
C ASN A 161 -2.44 -17.84 -0.13
N PRO A 162 -3.41 -17.03 -0.59
CA PRO A 162 -3.85 -15.83 0.11
C PRO A 162 -4.25 -16.06 1.58
N LYS A 163 -4.76 -17.26 1.90
CA LYS A 163 -5.18 -17.61 3.27
C LYS A 163 -4.04 -18.00 4.22
N SER A 164 -2.80 -18.05 3.72
CA SER A 164 -1.63 -18.36 4.56
C SER A 164 -1.09 -17.16 5.32
N VAL A 165 -1.54 -15.95 4.96
CA VAL A 165 -1.09 -14.69 5.56
C VAL A 165 -2.25 -13.99 6.23
N ASP A 166 -2.05 -13.57 7.47
CA ASP A 166 -3.01 -12.81 8.26
C ASP A 166 -2.47 -11.40 8.56
N VAL A 167 -3.39 -10.43 8.69
CA VAL A 167 -3.09 -9.16 9.32
C VAL A 167 -3.06 -9.35 10.83
N HIS A 168 -1.92 -9.12 11.45
CA HIS A 168 -1.65 -9.51 12.80
C HIS A 168 -1.25 -8.36 13.71
N HIS A 169 -1.61 -8.43 15.00
CA HIS A 169 -1.20 -7.47 16.02
C HIS A 169 0.27 -7.68 16.41
N LEU A 170 1.04 -6.61 16.39
CA LEU A 170 2.43 -6.60 16.86
C LEU A 170 2.51 -6.66 18.40
N PHE A 171 1.66 -5.88 19.08
CA PHE A 171 1.39 -6.01 20.51
C PHE A 171 0.07 -6.77 20.66
N PRO A 172 0.04 -7.99 21.19
CA PRO A 172 -1.16 -8.80 21.28
C PRO A 172 -2.29 -8.10 22.03
N ALA A 173 -3.50 -8.16 21.51
CA ALA A 173 -4.67 -7.45 22.03
C ALA A 173 -4.96 -7.74 23.51
N ARG A 174 -4.59 -8.93 24.02
CA ARG A 174 -4.77 -9.29 25.44
C ARG A 174 -3.88 -8.52 26.41
N MET A 175 -2.82 -7.83 25.93
CA MET A 175 -2.02 -6.96 26.79
C MET A 175 -2.80 -5.75 27.28
N PHE A 176 -3.94 -5.46 26.65
CA PHE A 176 -4.76 -4.29 26.91
C PHE A 176 -6.04 -4.68 27.66
N THR A 177 -6.32 -4.00 28.76
CA THR A 177 -7.45 -4.33 29.65
C THR A 177 -8.63 -3.40 29.48
N THR A 178 -8.39 -2.10 29.23
CA THR A 178 -9.46 -1.11 29.04
C THR A 178 -10.00 -1.16 27.59
N ARG A 179 -11.20 -0.64 27.40
CA ARG A 179 -11.85 -0.57 26.09
C ARG A 179 -11.06 0.35 25.15
N GLU A 180 -10.68 1.52 25.64
CA GLU A 180 -9.93 2.53 24.90
C GLU A 180 -8.56 1.99 24.42
N ALA A 181 -7.84 1.30 25.30
CA ALA A 181 -6.57 0.68 24.94
C ALA A 181 -6.73 -0.44 23.90
N LYS A 182 -7.83 -1.21 23.93
CA LYS A 182 -8.13 -2.23 22.91
C LYS A 182 -8.50 -1.61 21.57
N GLU A 183 -9.28 -0.54 21.56
CA GLU A 183 -9.63 0.20 20.35
C GLU A 183 -8.36 0.79 19.72
N LEU A 184 -7.47 1.39 20.50
CA LEU A 184 -6.17 1.89 20.03
C LEU A 184 -5.26 0.75 19.53
N ALA A 185 -5.26 -0.39 20.23
CA ALA A 185 -4.47 -1.55 19.80
C ALA A 185 -4.94 -2.15 18.47
N ASP A 186 -6.17 -1.83 18.02
CA ASP A 186 -6.70 -2.33 16.75
C ASP A 186 -6.35 -1.46 15.53
N CYS A 187 -5.69 -0.32 15.72
CA CYS A 187 -5.27 0.57 14.64
C CYS A 187 -4.15 -0.06 13.77
N ILE A 188 -3.98 0.49 12.56
CA ILE A 188 -2.96 0.03 11.59
C ILE A 188 -1.53 0.12 12.14
N LEU A 189 -1.26 1.06 13.05
CA LEU A 189 0.05 1.21 13.66
C LEU A 189 0.46 -0.01 14.50
N ASN A 190 -0.48 -0.84 14.94
CA ASN A 190 -0.21 -2.09 15.65
C ASN A 190 -0.41 -3.33 14.78
N LYS A 191 -0.50 -3.18 13.45
CA LYS A 191 -0.76 -4.29 12.53
C LYS A 191 0.40 -4.53 11.58
N THR A 192 0.57 -5.78 11.19
CA THR A 192 1.46 -6.18 10.09
C THR A 192 0.99 -7.49 9.47
N LEU A 193 1.64 -7.91 8.37
CA LEU A 193 1.35 -9.14 7.64
C LEU A 193 2.33 -10.23 8.04
N LEU A 194 1.85 -11.37 8.46
CA LEU A 194 2.66 -12.54 8.81
C LEU A 194 1.93 -13.83 8.41
N ARG A 195 2.67 -14.93 8.29
CA ARG A 195 2.05 -16.24 8.17
C ARG A 195 1.17 -16.53 9.39
N SER A 196 0.02 -17.14 9.12
CA SER A 196 -0.91 -17.55 10.18
C SER A 196 -0.26 -18.50 11.21
N GLU A 197 0.68 -19.36 10.76
CA GLU A 197 1.44 -20.25 11.65
C GLU A 197 2.40 -19.48 12.54
N THR A 198 3.14 -18.49 12.00
CA THR A 198 4.06 -17.64 12.77
C THR A 198 3.34 -16.99 13.93
N ASN A 199 2.12 -16.47 13.67
CA ASN A 199 1.28 -15.93 14.72
C ASN A 199 0.91 -16.99 15.77
N ARG A 200 0.35 -18.12 15.34
CA ARG A 200 -0.20 -19.13 16.24
C ARG A 200 0.84 -19.86 17.06
N GLU A 201 2.06 -20.06 16.54
CA GLU A 201 3.07 -20.89 17.17
C GLU A 201 4.14 -20.09 17.92
N TYR A 202 4.53 -18.92 17.40
CA TYR A 202 5.66 -18.16 17.92
C TYR A 202 5.24 -16.89 18.67
N ILE A 203 4.33 -16.09 18.12
CA ILE A 203 3.90 -14.83 18.75
C ILE A 203 2.88 -15.12 19.86
N LYS A 204 1.79 -15.83 19.51
CA LYS A 204 0.73 -16.18 20.45
C LYS A 204 0.22 -14.96 21.21
N TYR A 205 0.70 -14.88 22.45
CA TYR A 205 0.28 -13.87 23.41
C TYR A 205 1.46 -13.19 24.10
N ASP A 206 2.65 -13.48 23.67
CA ASP A 206 3.85 -12.94 24.27
C ASP A 206 4.05 -11.46 23.90
N SER A 207 4.70 -10.71 24.78
CA SER A 207 5.11 -9.36 24.45
C SER A 207 6.18 -9.34 23.34
N PRO A 208 6.33 -8.23 22.62
CA PRO A 208 7.31 -8.11 21.54
C PRO A 208 8.72 -8.60 21.89
N SER A 209 9.28 -8.14 23.00
CA SER A 209 10.63 -8.56 23.42
C SER A 209 10.75 -10.07 23.65
N VAL A 210 9.69 -10.71 24.16
CA VAL A 210 9.67 -12.14 24.44
C VAL A 210 9.65 -12.95 23.15
N TYR A 211 8.70 -12.67 22.25
CA TYR A 211 8.59 -13.47 21.04
C TYR A 211 9.72 -13.17 20.03
N VAL A 212 10.22 -11.94 19.94
CA VAL A 212 11.38 -11.62 19.10
C VAL A 212 12.62 -12.41 19.58
N ASN A 213 12.88 -12.46 20.89
CA ASN A 213 13.99 -13.25 21.43
C ASN A 213 13.82 -14.76 21.20
N LYS A 214 12.59 -15.28 21.15
CA LYS A 214 12.34 -16.67 20.75
C LYS A 214 12.65 -16.90 19.27
N ILE A 215 12.13 -16.02 18.39
CA ILE A 215 12.34 -16.11 16.95
C ILE A 215 13.80 -15.95 16.57
N LYS A 216 14.56 -15.10 17.28
CA LYS A 216 15.98 -14.88 17.04
C LYS A 216 16.82 -16.16 17.11
N LYS A 217 16.35 -17.19 17.80
CA LYS A 217 17.02 -18.50 17.86
C LYS A 217 16.97 -19.27 16.53
N SER A 218 15.92 -19.04 15.72
CA SER A 218 15.70 -19.66 14.41
C SER A 218 15.97 -18.71 13.24
N ASN A 219 15.82 -17.39 13.46
CA ASN A 219 16.06 -16.35 12.48
C ASN A 219 17.03 -15.29 13.04
N ASN A 220 18.30 -15.39 12.70
CA ASN A 220 19.33 -14.44 13.14
C ASN A 220 19.22 -13.06 12.45
N LYS A 221 18.37 -12.91 11.41
CA LYS A 221 18.11 -11.68 10.68
C LYS A 221 16.78 -11.01 11.05
N ILE A 222 16.17 -11.43 12.15
CA ILE A 222 14.86 -10.89 12.59
C ILE A 222 14.86 -9.35 12.68
N ILE A 223 15.98 -8.72 13.04
CA ILE A 223 16.06 -7.26 13.12
C ILE A 223 15.92 -6.60 11.73
N GLU A 224 16.54 -7.19 10.69
CA GLU A 224 16.38 -6.75 9.31
C GLU A 224 14.91 -6.88 8.88
N ASP A 225 14.31 -8.05 9.19
CA ASP A 225 12.93 -8.34 8.83
C ASP A 225 11.94 -7.39 9.54
N LEU A 226 12.16 -7.03 10.81
CA LEU A 226 11.37 -6.04 11.53
C LEU A 226 11.42 -4.65 10.86
N ASN A 227 12.59 -4.23 10.37
CA ASN A 227 12.75 -2.96 9.66
C ASN A 227 11.96 -2.93 8.33
N GLU A 228 11.87 -4.06 7.60
CA GLU A 228 11.06 -4.17 6.38
C GLU A 228 9.56 -3.95 6.67
N HIS A 229 9.12 -4.23 7.89
CA HIS A 229 7.76 -4.00 8.38
C HIS A 229 7.54 -2.62 9.03
N LEU A 230 8.50 -1.71 8.92
CA LEU A 230 8.47 -0.36 9.52
C LEU A 230 8.25 -0.42 11.05
N ILE A 231 8.95 -1.33 11.72
CA ILE A 231 8.86 -1.52 13.17
C ILE A 231 10.01 -0.80 13.85
N PRO A 232 9.75 0.23 14.69
CA PRO A 232 10.78 0.91 15.48
C PRO A 232 11.31 -0.02 16.57
N LEU A 233 12.55 -0.47 16.40
CA LEU A 233 13.10 -1.58 17.16
C LEU A 233 13.23 -1.29 18.66
N ASP A 234 13.72 -0.11 19.02
CA ASP A 234 14.00 0.23 20.41
C ASP A 234 12.71 0.26 21.26
N GLU A 235 11.68 0.93 20.77
CA GLU A 235 10.37 1.02 21.41
C GLU A 235 9.69 -0.35 21.47
N PHE A 236 9.85 -1.12 20.39
CA PHE A 236 9.27 -2.45 20.26
C PHE A 236 9.89 -3.43 21.28
N MET A 237 11.21 -3.45 21.36
CA MET A 237 11.93 -4.30 22.30
C MET A 237 11.80 -3.83 23.77
N ALA A 238 11.55 -2.55 23.99
CA ALA A 238 11.22 -2.03 25.32
C ALA A 238 9.78 -2.35 25.75
N ASN A 239 8.95 -2.93 24.86
CA ASN A 239 7.52 -3.15 25.07
C ASN A 239 6.76 -1.84 25.42
N ASN A 240 7.22 -0.70 24.93
CA ASN A 240 6.62 0.60 25.17
C ASN A 240 5.62 0.92 24.04
N PHE A 241 4.35 0.60 24.27
CA PHE A 241 3.30 0.70 23.24
C PHE A 241 3.07 2.13 22.76
N ASP A 242 2.97 3.10 23.67
CA ASP A 242 2.64 4.49 23.29
C ASP A 242 3.79 5.12 22.48
N SER A 243 5.02 4.91 22.90
CA SER A 243 6.20 5.38 22.15
C SER A 243 6.35 4.67 20.81
N PHE A 244 6.02 3.36 20.78
CA PHE A 244 6.02 2.56 19.56
C PHE A 244 5.03 3.11 18.54
N LEU A 245 3.78 3.40 18.92
CA LEU A 245 2.78 3.94 17.99
C LEU A 245 3.28 5.25 17.36
N LYS A 246 3.72 6.20 18.19
CA LYS A 246 4.24 7.50 17.72
C LYS A 246 5.39 7.33 16.73
N LYS A 247 6.36 6.49 17.08
CA LYS A 247 7.54 6.30 16.25
C LYS A 247 7.22 5.56 14.95
N ARG A 248 6.32 4.59 14.99
CA ARG A 248 5.88 3.87 13.80
C ARG A 248 5.06 4.74 12.88
N GLU A 249 4.22 5.63 13.42
CA GLU A 249 3.49 6.64 12.65
C GLU A 249 4.47 7.52 11.86
N GLU A 250 5.52 8.05 12.51
CA GLU A 250 6.57 8.81 11.82
C GLU A 250 7.18 8.03 10.67
N LEU A 251 7.55 6.75 10.88
CA LEU A 251 8.15 5.92 9.83
C LEU A 251 7.19 5.69 8.65
N ILE A 252 5.91 5.44 8.93
CA ILE A 252 4.90 5.21 7.89
C ILE A 252 4.64 6.51 7.11
N ILE A 253 4.47 7.64 7.79
CA ILE A 253 4.26 8.94 7.14
C ILE A 253 5.46 9.29 6.24
N MET A 254 6.68 9.07 6.70
CA MET A 254 7.88 9.28 5.88
C MET A 254 7.89 8.41 4.60
N GLU A 255 7.42 7.17 4.68
CA GLU A 255 7.32 6.31 3.49
C GLU A 255 6.21 6.80 2.54
N ILE A 256 5.07 7.28 3.08
CA ILE A 256 4.01 7.90 2.26
C ILE A 256 4.55 9.16 1.56
N GLU A 257 5.22 10.04 2.28
CA GLU A 257 5.82 11.26 1.71
C GLU A 257 6.78 10.91 0.56
N LYS A 258 7.68 9.92 0.73
CA LYS A 258 8.60 9.48 -0.34
C LYS A 258 7.89 8.99 -1.60
N LEU A 259 6.71 8.38 -1.47
CA LEU A 259 5.93 7.87 -2.61
C LEU A 259 5.21 8.97 -3.39
N VAL A 260 4.91 10.10 -2.75
CA VAL A 260 4.13 11.19 -3.34
C VAL A 260 4.95 12.44 -3.67
N GLU A 261 6.12 12.60 -3.09
CA GLU A 261 7.01 13.73 -3.36
C GLU A 261 7.77 13.59 -4.69
N PRO A 262 8.16 14.72 -5.34
CA PRO A 262 9.08 14.69 -6.48
C PRO A 262 10.42 14.11 -6.02
N ILE A 263 10.97 13.17 -6.76
CA ILE A 263 12.36 12.75 -6.53
C ILE A 263 13.23 13.96 -6.82
N GLN A 264 13.91 14.50 -5.80
CA GLN A 264 14.97 15.45 -5.99
C GLN A 264 16.08 14.69 -6.73
N GLU A 265 16.27 15.02 -8.01
CA GLU A 265 17.45 14.53 -8.74
C GLU A 265 18.67 15.09 -8.00
N SER A 266 19.48 14.20 -7.43
CA SER A 266 20.79 14.57 -6.89
C SER A 266 21.59 15.17 -8.04
N GLN A 267 21.87 16.45 -7.95
CA GLN A 267 22.75 17.20 -8.86
C GLN A 267 24.17 16.62 -8.84
#